data_4f4f6b7092629a0b0285facb209f7018
#
_entry.id   4f4f6b7092629a0b0285facb209f7018
#
_cell.length_a   1.000
_cell.length_b   1.000
_cell.length_c   1.000
_cell.angle_alpha   90.00
_cell.angle_beta   90.00
_cell.angle_gamma   90.00
#
_symmetry.space_group_name_H-M   'P 1'
#
loop_
_entity.id
_entity.type
_entity.pdbx_description
1 polymer ?
#
loop_
_entity_poly.entity_id
_entity_poly.type
_entity_poly.pdbx_seq_one_letter_code
_entity_poly.pdbx_strand_id
1 'polypeptide(L)'
;MPLHQFQPHPGRNSSLTFAFASLVIHSLFRTDPSDWSKNNTSSYLDLSPLYGYNQVTQDQVRDKAQGKGLLYPDTFSEERLGFVPPAASALLVILSRNHNVRSQNFQIS
;
A
#
# COMPACT_ATOMS: atom_id res chain seq x y z
N MET A 1 25.86 21.20 -4.69
CA MET A 1 24.64 20.78 -5.41
C MET A 1 23.63 21.90 -5.33
N PRO A 2 23.10 22.39 -6.44
CA PRO A 2 21.99 23.32 -6.35
C PRO A 2 20.82 22.56 -5.72
N LEU A 3 20.28 23.09 -4.64
CA LEU A 3 19.01 22.64 -4.06
C LEU A 3 17.98 22.75 -5.19
N HIS A 4 17.36 21.64 -5.54
CA HIS A 4 16.28 21.66 -6.54
C HIS A 4 15.21 22.63 -6.06
N GLN A 5 15.07 23.72 -6.76
CA GLN A 5 14.01 24.68 -6.48
C GLN A 5 12.67 23.98 -6.69
N PHE A 6 11.76 24.14 -5.73
CA PHE A 6 10.41 23.65 -5.87
C PHE A 6 9.76 24.23 -7.14
N GLN A 7 9.32 23.36 -8.04
CA GLN A 7 8.57 23.73 -9.23
C GLN A 7 7.15 23.20 -9.10
N PRO A 8 6.15 24.09 -9.00
CA PRO A 8 4.76 23.66 -8.94
C PRO A 8 4.35 23.01 -10.27
N HIS A 9 3.53 21.97 -10.18
CA HIS A 9 2.99 21.29 -11.35
C HIS A 9 2.11 22.27 -12.16
N PRO A 10 2.25 22.33 -13.51
CA PRO A 10 1.45 23.25 -14.33
C PRO A 10 -0.06 23.12 -14.15
N GLY A 11 -0.56 21.90 -13.97
CA GLY A 11 -1.97 21.59 -13.67
C GLY A 11 -2.36 21.70 -12.20
N ARG A 12 -1.49 22.25 -11.34
CA ARG A 12 -1.70 22.39 -9.87
C ARG A 12 -1.98 21.08 -9.15
N ASN A 13 -1.57 19.95 -9.70
CA ASN A 13 -1.69 18.67 -9.03
C ASN A 13 -0.67 18.53 -7.89
N SER A 14 -1.11 18.01 -6.76
CA SER A 14 -0.21 17.66 -5.65
C SER A 14 0.65 16.45 -6.01
N SER A 15 1.87 16.37 -5.47
CA SER A 15 2.71 15.17 -5.53
C SER A 15 2.01 13.94 -4.93
N LEU A 16 1.09 14.14 -3.97
CA LEU A 16 0.28 13.06 -3.40
C LEU A 16 -0.67 12.43 -4.42
N THR A 17 -1.10 13.15 -5.46
CA THR A 17 -1.89 12.60 -6.56
C THR A 17 -1.12 11.50 -7.29
N PHE A 18 0.16 11.72 -7.55
CA PHE A 18 1.02 10.73 -8.21
C PHE A 18 1.33 9.55 -7.29
N ALA A 19 1.54 9.80 -6.00
CA ALA A 19 1.70 8.74 -4.99
C ALA A 19 0.45 7.86 -4.91
N PHE A 20 -0.73 8.45 -4.90
CA PHE A 20 -2.00 7.73 -4.91
C PHE A 20 -2.21 6.95 -6.22
N ALA A 21 -1.89 7.54 -7.37
CA ALA A 21 -1.94 6.85 -8.65
C ALA A 21 -1.02 5.63 -8.68
N SER A 22 0.18 5.75 -8.12
CA SER A 22 1.10 4.62 -7.97
C SER A 22 0.50 3.50 -7.12
N LEU A 23 -0.15 3.84 -6.00
CA LEU A 23 -0.85 2.88 -5.15
C LEU A 23 -1.98 2.16 -5.90
N VAL A 24 -2.78 2.90 -6.68
CA VAL A 24 -3.86 2.34 -7.51
C VAL A 24 -3.30 1.35 -8.53
N ILE A 25 -2.24 1.72 -9.25
CA ILE A 25 -1.60 0.85 -10.24
C ILE A 25 -1.08 -0.43 -9.59
N HIS A 26 -0.44 -0.34 -8.44
CA HIS A 26 0.07 -1.50 -7.71
C HIS A 26 -1.02 -2.40 -7.13
N SER A 27 -2.23 -1.86 -6.92
CA SER A 27 -3.40 -2.67 -6.56
C SER A 27 -3.94 -3.48 -7.74
N LEU A 28 -3.90 -2.91 -8.95
CA LEU A 28 -4.55 -3.47 -10.13
C LEU A 28 -3.64 -4.39 -10.95
N PHE A 29 -2.32 -4.16 -10.92
CA PHE A 29 -1.38 -4.81 -11.82
C PHE A 29 -0.23 -5.47 -11.07
N ARG A 30 -0.08 -6.77 -11.29
CA ARG A 30 1.10 -7.57 -10.92
C ARG A 30 1.32 -8.62 -12.00
N THR A 31 1.91 -8.19 -13.10
CA THR A 31 2.21 -9.08 -14.22
C THR A 31 3.17 -10.19 -13.81
N ASP A 32 2.84 -11.42 -14.14
CA ASP A 32 3.69 -12.57 -13.88
C ASP A 32 4.99 -12.46 -14.69
N PRO A 33 6.17 -12.58 -14.09
CA PRO A 33 7.44 -12.45 -14.80
C PRO A 33 7.71 -13.62 -15.78
N SER A 34 7.04 -14.75 -15.61
CA SER A 34 7.16 -15.92 -16.47
C SER A 34 6.08 -16.00 -17.55
N ASP A 35 4.96 -15.33 -17.35
CA ASP A 35 3.82 -15.30 -18.27
C ASP A 35 3.18 -13.90 -18.29
N TRP A 36 3.56 -13.10 -19.23
CA TRP A 36 3.11 -11.70 -19.34
C TRP A 36 1.63 -11.53 -19.68
N SER A 37 0.94 -12.60 -20.04
CA SER A 37 -0.50 -12.62 -20.25
C SER A 37 -1.28 -12.72 -18.93
N LYS A 38 -0.58 -13.00 -17.83
CA LYS A 38 -1.17 -13.28 -16.52
C LYS A 38 -0.94 -12.13 -15.54
N ASN A 39 -2.03 -11.71 -14.88
CA ASN A 39 -1.99 -10.78 -13.77
C ASN A 39 -2.20 -11.54 -12.46
N ASN A 40 -1.26 -11.43 -11.51
CA ASN A 40 -1.29 -12.13 -10.23
C ASN A 40 -2.14 -11.41 -9.16
N THR A 41 -2.70 -10.23 -9.46
CA THR A 41 -3.68 -9.55 -8.61
C THR A 41 -5.11 -9.79 -9.09
N SER A 42 -6.07 -9.45 -8.24
CA SER A 42 -7.50 -9.58 -8.55
C SER A 42 -8.00 -8.56 -9.58
N SER A 43 -7.22 -7.57 -9.95
CA SER A 43 -7.62 -6.40 -10.76
C SER A 43 -8.75 -5.55 -10.14
N TYR A 44 -9.09 -5.79 -8.88
CA TYR A 44 -9.95 -4.92 -8.09
C TYR A 44 -9.11 -3.94 -7.27
N LEU A 45 -9.64 -2.77 -7.01
CA LEU A 45 -9.01 -1.80 -6.11
C LEU A 45 -9.26 -2.20 -4.65
N ASP A 46 -8.65 -3.29 -4.22
CA ASP A 46 -8.87 -3.97 -2.94
C ASP A 46 -7.79 -3.72 -1.89
N LEU A 47 -6.89 -2.77 -2.13
CA LEU A 47 -5.73 -2.48 -1.28
C LEU A 47 -4.80 -3.70 -1.06
N SER A 48 -4.65 -4.57 -2.04
CA SER A 48 -3.67 -5.65 -1.97
C SER A 48 -2.24 -5.20 -1.68
N PRO A 49 -1.78 -3.99 -2.05
CA PRO A 49 -0.50 -3.46 -1.57
C PRO A 49 -0.38 -3.35 -0.05
N LEU A 50 -1.48 -3.12 0.64
CA LEU A 50 -1.52 -3.10 2.11
C LEU A 50 -1.69 -4.51 2.68
N TYR A 51 -2.72 -5.22 2.25
CA TYR A 51 -3.18 -6.45 2.89
C TYR A 51 -2.57 -7.73 2.32
N GLY A 52 -1.98 -7.69 1.15
CA GLY A 52 -1.49 -8.86 0.42
C GLY A 52 -2.45 -9.36 -0.65
N TYR A 53 -1.89 -9.93 -1.72
CA TYR A 53 -2.64 -10.44 -2.88
C TYR A 53 -2.84 -11.96 -2.85
N ASN A 54 -2.23 -12.66 -1.91
CA ASN A 54 -2.40 -14.08 -1.65
C ASN A 54 -2.24 -14.39 -0.16
N GLN A 55 -2.53 -15.63 0.24
CA GLN A 55 -2.50 -16.01 1.64
C GLN A 55 -1.12 -15.81 2.30
N VAL A 56 -0.05 -16.11 1.58
CA VAL A 56 1.33 -15.99 2.10
C VAL A 56 1.65 -14.53 2.42
N THR A 57 1.37 -13.61 1.50
CA THR A 57 1.63 -12.18 1.70
C THR A 57 0.70 -11.56 2.74
N GLN A 58 -0.54 -12.03 2.83
CA GLN A 58 -1.46 -11.62 3.90
C GLN A 58 -0.96 -12.03 5.28
N ASP A 59 -0.43 -13.23 5.39
CA ASP A 59 0.07 -13.75 6.67
C ASP A 59 1.31 -12.98 7.17
N GLN A 60 2.07 -12.38 6.28
CA GLN A 60 3.24 -11.57 6.62
C GLN A 60 2.88 -10.23 7.30
N VAL A 61 1.71 -9.69 7.02
CA VAL A 61 1.30 -8.38 7.54
C VAL A 61 0.29 -8.47 8.70
N ARG A 62 -0.38 -9.60 8.86
CA ARG A 62 -1.40 -9.80 9.90
C ARG A 62 -0.80 -10.26 11.22
N ASP A 63 -1.10 -9.56 12.29
CA ASP A 63 -0.80 -10.00 13.64
C ASP A 63 -1.84 -11.03 14.11
N LYS A 64 -1.51 -12.31 13.91
CA LYS A 64 -2.37 -13.41 14.30
C LYS A 64 -2.27 -13.75 15.80
N ALA A 65 -1.20 -13.33 16.47
CA ALA A 65 -0.93 -13.70 17.86
C ALA A 65 -1.97 -13.13 18.81
N GLN A 66 -2.48 -11.94 18.53
CA GLN A 66 -3.48 -11.28 19.37
C GLN A 66 -4.93 -11.63 19.01
N GLY A 67 -5.17 -12.21 17.83
CA GLY A 67 -6.51 -12.56 17.36
C GLY A 67 -7.48 -11.37 17.21
N LYS A 68 -6.95 -10.16 17.11
CA LYS A 68 -7.72 -8.91 17.12
C LYS A 68 -7.91 -8.28 15.75
N GLY A 69 -7.56 -8.99 14.67
CA GLY A 69 -7.63 -8.46 13.33
C GLY A 69 -6.66 -7.30 13.06
N LEU A 70 -5.59 -7.20 13.83
CA LEU A 70 -4.59 -6.16 13.68
C LEU A 70 -3.58 -6.50 12.57
N LEU A 71 -3.00 -5.47 12.00
CA LEU A 71 -1.77 -5.56 11.20
C LEU A 71 -0.56 -5.27 12.09
N TYR A 72 0.59 -5.82 11.75
CA TYR A 72 1.84 -5.42 12.38
C TYR A 72 2.06 -3.91 12.20
N PRO A 73 2.64 -3.20 13.20
CA PRO A 73 2.80 -1.76 13.14
C PRO A 73 3.56 -1.32 11.89
N ASP A 74 3.02 -0.30 11.21
CA ASP A 74 3.65 0.36 10.07
C ASP A 74 4.09 -0.59 8.94
N THR A 75 3.38 -1.72 8.79
CA THR A 75 3.68 -2.78 7.84
C THR A 75 2.68 -2.77 6.69
N PHE A 76 3.17 -3.04 5.49
CA PHE A 76 2.37 -3.25 4.29
C PHE A 76 2.98 -4.38 3.45
N SER A 77 2.16 -4.98 2.59
CA SER A 77 2.55 -6.17 1.82
C SER A 77 3.38 -5.87 0.59
N GLU A 78 3.25 -4.68 0.00
CA GLU A 78 3.82 -4.36 -1.30
C GLU A 78 5.32 -4.06 -1.24
N GLU A 79 6.12 -5.06 -1.53
CA GLU A 79 7.59 -4.95 -1.54
C GLU A 79 8.12 -4.06 -2.68
N ARG A 80 7.41 -3.97 -3.83
CA ARG A 80 7.82 -3.14 -4.96
C ARG A 80 7.85 -1.64 -4.62
N LEU A 81 7.09 -1.20 -3.62
CA LEU A 81 7.05 0.19 -3.15
C LEU A 81 8.15 0.54 -2.15
N GLY A 82 8.97 -0.44 -1.72
CA GLY A 82 10.13 -0.18 -0.88
C GLY A 82 11.24 0.64 -1.56
N PHE A 83 11.24 0.67 -2.89
CA PHE A 83 12.25 1.36 -3.71
C PHE A 83 11.69 2.52 -4.53
N VAL A 84 10.42 2.85 -4.41
CA VAL A 84 9.69 3.83 -5.22
C VAL A 84 9.20 4.97 -4.33
N PRO A 85 8.75 6.12 -4.88
CA PRO A 85 8.63 7.38 -4.15
C PRO A 85 8.12 7.19 -2.73
N PRO A 86 8.83 7.73 -1.71
CA PRO A 86 8.50 7.50 -0.31
C PRO A 86 7.06 7.93 0.05
N ALA A 87 6.45 8.79 -0.76
CA ALA A 87 5.07 9.22 -0.57
C ALA A 87 4.05 8.08 -0.71
N ALA A 88 4.28 7.11 -1.63
CA ALA A 88 3.39 5.95 -1.79
C ALA A 88 3.47 5.02 -0.57
N SER A 89 4.68 4.76 -0.07
CA SER A 89 4.88 4.00 1.17
C SER A 89 4.28 4.70 2.38
N ALA A 90 4.39 6.03 2.47
CA ALA A 90 3.79 6.82 3.53
C ALA A 90 2.25 6.70 3.54
N LEU A 91 1.61 6.70 2.37
CA LEU A 91 0.17 6.46 2.26
C LEU A 91 -0.22 5.08 2.79
N LEU A 92 0.55 4.03 2.46
CA LEU A 92 0.30 2.68 2.97
C LEU A 92 0.46 2.59 4.49
N VAL A 93 1.46 3.26 5.06
CA VAL A 93 1.64 3.34 6.51
C VAL A 93 0.45 4.04 7.18
N ILE A 94 -0.04 5.14 6.62
CA ILE A 94 -1.22 5.85 7.13
C ILE A 94 -2.45 4.93 7.10
N LEU A 95 -2.67 4.20 6.01
CA LEU A 95 -3.77 3.25 5.88
C LEU A 95 -3.64 2.09 6.88
N SER A 96 -2.43 1.58 7.09
CA SER A 96 -2.15 0.53 8.10
C SER A 96 -2.52 1.01 9.51
N ARG A 97 -2.10 2.21 9.89
CA ARG A 97 -2.44 2.82 11.18
C ARG A 97 -3.94 3.02 11.34
N ASN A 98 -4.61 3.53 10.30
CA ASN A 98 -6.05 3.69 10.31
C ASN A 98 -6.80 2.36 10.48
N HIS A 99 -6.33 1.30 9.82
CA HIS A 99 -6.86 -0.05 9.99
C HIS A 99 -6.78 -0.48 11.46
N ASN A 100 -5.61 -0.34 12.08
CA ASN A 100 -5.39 -0.77 13.47
C ASN A 100 -6.25 0.02 14.46
N VAL A 101 -6.38 1.32 14.29
CA VAL A 101 -7.26 2.16 15.12
C VAL A 101 -8.72 1.68 15.01
N ARG A 102 -9.20 1.40 13.80
CA ARG A 102 -10.56 0.91 13.59
C ARG A 102 -10.78 -0.47 14.22
N SER A 103 -9.84 -1.38 14.04
CA SER A 103 -9.91 -2.72 14.63
C SER A 103 -9.95 -2.68 16.16
N GLN A 104 -9.17 -1.81 16.78
CA GLN A 104 -9.20 -1.61 18.23
C GLN A 104 -10.53 -1.04 18.71
N ASN A 105 -11.06 -0.04 18.03
CA ASN A 105 -12.34 0.57 18.39
C ASN A 105 -13.51 -0.40 18.27
N PHE A 106 -13.47 -1.31 17.30
CA PHE A 106 -14.51 -2.32 17.11
C PHE A 106 -14.58 -3.34 18.25
N GLN A 107 -13.49 -3.50 19.02
CA GLN A 107 -13.42 -4.44 20.15
C GLN A 107 -13.90 -3.84 21.47
N ILE A 108 -14.08 -2.52 21.52
CA ILE A 108 -14.51 -1.78 22.72
C ILE A 108 -16.04 -1.60 22.73
N SER A 109 -16.72 -1.84 21.60
CA SER A 109 -18.17 -1.77 21.47
C SER A 109 -18.82 -3.12 21.68
#